data_fafdb0ba4e46c75e6a1a17d8f3ae12ed
#
_entry.id   fafdb0ba4e46c75e6a1a17d8f3ae12ed
#
_cell.length_a   1.000
_cell.length_b   1.000
_cell.length_c   1.000
_cell.angle_alpha   90.00
_cell.angle_beta   90.00
_cell.angle_gamma   90.00
#
_symmetry.space_group_name_H-M   'P 1'
#
loop_
_entity.id
_entity.type
_entity.pdbx_description
1 polymer ?
#
loop_
_entity_poly.entity_id
_entity_poly.type
_entity_poly.pdbx_seq_one_letter_code
_entity_poly.pdbx_strand_id
1 'polypeptide(L)'
;AKLTYNWSDSTATVFQASLNGAFNNTPDNYTVKDIVDGTRQYKATSRAKDKSYSPVLDIYFFRQLTPRQSLTVNAVATYISTQTSSYYDEGAPYKYNVDGKTASLLTEVIYENRLKPFTFSTGLNNSYKYIKNNYLGDASSLTKTNNNRLYAFAEIKGMLQPFSYTLGTGASYIHYTQNGHRYNFWTFHPKASLTYQISNSMQLRYTYQMQDKVSRIAMTSDVMVRTNSMEWTVGNPDLKPSHDMEHCLRVSYNTSRLQTFVEGYYKQCLKPNMAHYERTDDNQFIYTQINQKEIDVLDVYAYASYWLLPEKLQIAANGGIYRCFNFGYDYTHCYTSWFYASSITAYLGNFTLQGYVDNGNRFLEGESKGYNGAYSVLKASYTWRN
;
A
#
# COMPACT_ATOMS: atom_id res chain seq x y z
N ALA A 1 20.10 -5.33 13.13
CA ALA A 1 20.28 -6.50 14.02
C ALA A 1 18.92 -7.14 14.32
N LYS A 2 18.90 -8.46 14.47
CA LYS A 2 17.71 -9.24 14.82
C LYS A 2 18.05 -10.24 15.92
N LEU A 3 17.25 -10.25 16.98
CA LEU A 3 17.26 -11.26 18.02
C LEU A 3 15.91 -11.95 18.04
N THR A 4 15.88 -13.28 18.02
CA THR A 4 14.63 -14.05 18.02
C THR A 4 14.68 -15.13 19.09
N TYR A 5 13.63 -15.21 19.89
CA TYR A 5 13.37 -16.29 20.83
C TYR A 5 12.15 -17.07 20.39
N ASN A 6 12.26 -18.39 20.29
CA ASN A 6 11.18 -19.30 19.93
C ASN A 6 11.03 -20.34 21.03
N TRP A 7 9.81 -20.55 21.46
CA TRP A 7 9.45 -21.62 22.37
C TRP A 7 8.16 -22.31 21.87
N SER A 8 8.13 -23.62 21.92
CA SER A 8 6.93 -24.40 21.62
C SER A 8 6.87 -25.62 22.49
N ASP A 9 5.68 -25.96 22.98
CA ASP A 9 5.44 -27.29 23.47
C ASP A 9 5.08 -28.22 22.30
N SER A 10 5.32 -29.51 22.44
CA SER A 10 5.12 -30.49 21.36
C SER A 10 3.65 -30.68 20.96
N THR A 11 2.71 -30.06 21.64
CA THR A 11 1.29 -30.41 21.51
C THR A 11 0.36 -29.24 21.14
N ALA A 12 0.55 -28.03 21.61
CA ALA A 12 -0.52 -27.05 21.49
C ALA A 12 -0.11 -25.57 21.53
N THR A 13 1.10 -25.20 21.91
CA THR A 13 1.46 -23.81 22.16
C THR A 13 2.74 -23.40 21.43
N VAL A 14 2.71 -22.26 20.78
CA VAL A 14 3.88 -21.61 20.16
C VAL A 14 3.99 -20.19 20.70
N PHE A 15 5.16 -19.82 21.16
CA PHE A 15 5.51 -18.47 21.54
C PHE A 15 6.76 -18.04 20.78
N GLN A 16 6.70 -16.86 20.15
CA GLN A 16 7.84 -16.26 19.49
C GLN A 16 7.94 -14.79 19.89
N ALA A 17 9.14 -14.36 20.22
CA ALA A 17 9.45 -12.97 20.42
C ALA A 17 10.67 -12.60 19.58
N SER A 18 10.59 -11.51 18.83
CA SER A 18 11.73 -11.00 18.06
C SER A 18 11.92 -9.51 18.28
N LEU A 19 13.16 -9.12 18.52
CA LEU A 19 13.59 -7.73 18.58
C LEU A 19 14.44 -7.44 17.34
N ASN A 20 13.99 -6.51 16.52
CA ASN A 20 14.67 -6.06 15.33
C ASN A 20 15.08 -4.59 15.52
N GLY A 21 16.23 -4.21 14.97
CA GLY A 21 16.66 -2.82 14.92
C GLY A 21 17.23 -2.49 13.55
N ALA A 22 16.75 -1.40 12.96
CA ALA A 22 17.30 -0.84 11.75
C ALA A 22 17.83 0.57 12.03
N PHE A 23 18.97 0.86 11.47
CA PHE A 23 19.58 2.19 11.45
C PHE A 23 19.83 2.55 9.99
N ASN A 24 19.37 3.71 9.58
CA ASN A 24 19.60 4.26 8.26
C ASN A 24 20.27 5.64 8.40
N ASN A 25 21.29 5.87 7.60
CA ASN A 25 21.96 7.16 7.47
C ASN A 25 22.24 7.37 5.98
N THR A 26 21.31 8.01 5.30
CA THR A 26 21.46 8.34 3.88
C THR A 26 22.54 9.41 3.73
N PRO A 27 23.49 9.25 2.81
CA PRO A 27 24.44 10.31 2.48
C PRO A 27 23.69 11.52 1.93
N ASP A 28 24.31 12.68 1.99
CA ASP A 28 23.78 13.90 1.40
C ASP A 28 23.45 13.68 -0.07
N ASN A 29 22.16 13.78 -0.38
CA ASN A 29 21.66 13.71 -1.74
C ASN A 29 21.67 15.13 -2.32
N TYR A 30 22.71 15.44 -3.06
CA TYR A 30 22.92 16.77 -3.65
C TYR A 30 22.63 16.70 -5.13
N THR A 31 21.69 17.53 -5.59
CA THR A 31 21.31 17.62 -7.00
C THR A 31 21.44 19.06 -7.46
N VAL A 32 22.12 19.27 -8.58
CA VAL A 32 22.16 20.55 -9.29
C VAL A 32 21.53 20.34 -10.66
N LYS A 33 20.59 21.21 -11.02
CA LYS A 33 19.94 21.20 -12.33
C LYS A 33 20.14 22.57 -12.96
N ASP A 34 20.58 22.62 -14.21
CA ASP A 34 20.54 23.82 -15.03
C ASP A 34 19.13 23.92 -15.63
N ILE A 35 18.41 24.98 -15.32
CA ILE A 35 17.06 25.23 -15.79
C ILE A 35 17.12 26.34 -16.82
N VAL A 36 16.55 26.07 -17.99
CA VAL A 36 16.38 27.05 -19.06
C VAL A 36 14.89 27.36 -19.22
N ASP A 37 14.48 28.56 -18.87
CA ASP A 37 13.13 29.08 -19.05
C ASP A 37 13.16 30.27 -19.98
N GLY A 38 12.87 30.02 -21.24
CA GLY A 38 13.00 31.04 -22.32
C GLY A 38 14.43 31.56 -22.44
N THR A 39 14.65 32.83 -22.10
CA THR A 39 15.97 33.47 -22.09
C THR A 39 16.70 33.38 -20.73
N ARG A 40 16.03 32.88 -19.69
CA ARG A 40 16.61 32.77 -18.37
C ARG A 40 17.31 31.43 -18.21
N GLN A 41 18.56 31.47 -17.79
CA GLN A 41 19.30 30.29 -17.34
C GLN A 41 19.62 30.45 -15.84
N TYR A 42 19.23 29.49 -15.02
CA TYR A 42 19.55 29.50 -13.61
C TYR A 42 19.79 28.06 -13.08
N LYS A 43 20.47 27.98 -11.96
CA LYS A 43 20.78 26.71 -11.31
C LYS A 43 19.80 26.48 -10.17
N ALA A 44 19.12 25.35 -10.20
CA ALA A 44 18.38 24.84 -9.07
C ALA A 44 19.25 23.86 -8.28
N THR A 45 19.34 24.07 -6.99
CA THR A 45 20.08 23.20 -6.09
C THR A 45 19.14 22.59 -5.06
N SER A 46 19.19 21.27 -4.90
CA SER A 46 18.49 20.60 -3.82
C SER A 46 19.43 19.69 -3.04
N ARG A 47 19.23 19.60 -1.73
CA ARG A 47 19.99 18.77 -0.83
C ARG A 47 19.06 18.14 0.20
N ALA A 48 19.15 16.83 0.37
CA ALA A 48 18.38 16.09 1.37
C ALA A 48 19.29 15.11 2.13
N LYS A 49 19.12 15.04 3.43
CA LYS A 49 19.83 14.11 4.30
C LYS A 49 18.87 13.52 5.31
N ASP A 50 18.85 12.20 5.39
CA ASP A 50 17.96 11.47 6.28
C ASP A 50 18.75 10.54 7.22
N LYS A 51 18.37 10.57 8.49
CA LYS A 51 18.78 9.58 9.48
C LYS A 51 17.57 8.98 10.14
N SER A 52 17.58 7.68 10.37
CA SER A 52 16.51 7.03 11.11
C SER A 52 17.03 5.89 11.97
N TYR A 53 16.33 5.67 13.09
CA TYR A 53 16.51 4.55 13.98
C TYR A 53 15.14 3.96 14.27
N SER A 54 15.00 2.64 14.09
CA SER A 54 13.69 1.98 14.21
C SER A 54 13.80 0.60 14.87
N PRO A 55 13.73 0.50 16.21
CA PRO A 55 13.53 -0.76 16.91
C PRO A 55 12.09 -1.25 16.75
N VAL A 56 11.92 -2.56 16.57
CA VAL A 56 10.65 -3.25 16.47
C VAL A 56 10.69 -4.46 17.37
N LEU A 57 9.75 -4.53 18.32
CA LEU A 57 9.45 -5.73 19.11
C LEU A 57 8.21 -6.40 18.51
N ASP A 58 8.35 -7.66 18.15
CA ASP A 58 7.29 -8.47 17.58
C ASP A 58 7.08 -9.71 18.46
N ILE A 59 5.85 -9.93 18.91
CA ILE A 59 5.43 -11.04 19.77
C ILE A 59 4.30 -11.79 19.07
N TYR A 60 4.49 -13.08 18.92
CA TYR A 60 3.50 -14.02 18.41
C TYR A 60 3.21 -15.07 19.46
N PHE A 61 1.95 -15.31 19.74
CA PHE A 61 1.49 -16.39 20.59
C PHE A 61 0.37 -17.13 19.89
N PHE A 62 0.50 -18.45 19.81
CA PHE A 62 -0.53 -19.36 19.32
C PHE A 62 -0.79 -20.44 20.36
N ARG A 63 -2.06 -20.74 20.61
CA ARG A 63 -2.48 -21.85 21.43
C ARG A 63 -3.66 -22.61 20.82
N GLN A 64 -3.50 -23.90 20.67
CA GLN A 64 -4.60 -24.79 20.38
C GLN A 64 -5.35 -25.11 21.69
N LEU A 65 -6.58 -24.59 21.82
CA LEU A 65 -7.39 -24.75 23.03
C LEU A 65 -8.04 -26.14 23.07
N THR A 66 -8.49 -26.59 21.89
CA THR A 66 -9.04 -27.95 21.66
C THR A 66 -8.63 -28.40 20.25
N PRO A 67 -8.85 -29.66 19.82
CA PRO A 67 -8.56 -30.08 18.44
C PRO A 67 -9.24 -29.24 17.35
N ARG A 68 -10.25 -28.46 17.71
CA ARG A 68 -11.02 -27.62 16.79
C ARG A 68 -10.89 -26.12 17.05
N GLN A 69 -10.35 -25.72 18.18
CA GLN A 69 -10.32 -24.32 18.60
C GLN A 69 -8.88 -23.85 18.77
N SER A 70 -8.58 -22.67 18.28
CA SER A 70 -7.29 -22.03 18.45
C SER A 70 -7.44 -20.55 18.80
N LEU A 71 -6.44 -20.04 19.52
CA LEU A 71 -6.26 -18.63 19.85
C LEU A 71 -4.90 -18.18 19.32
N THR A 72 -4.91 -17.09 18.58
CA THR A 72 -3.70 -16.39 18.10
C THR A 72 -3.67 -15.01 18.71
N VAL A 73 -2.52 -14.59 19.22
CA VAL A 73 -2.27 -13.23 19.71
C VAL A 73 -1.00 -12.71 19.08
N ASN A 74 -1.10 -11.56 18.45
CA ASN A 74 0.03 -10.82 17.88
C ASN A 74 0.16 -9.47 18.58
N ALA A 75 1.40 -9.03 18.86
CA ALA A 75 1.67 -7.70 19.33
C ALA A 75 2.96 -7.18 18.70
N VAL A 76 2.88 -6.04 18.03
CA VAL A 76 4.04 -5.37 17.41
C VAL A 76 4.17 -3.96 17.96
N ALA A 77 5.26 -3.72 18.69
CA ALA A 77 5.62 -2.39 19.15
C ALA A 77 6.78 -1.83 18.32
N THR A 78 6.60 -0.62 17.80
CA THR A 78 7.61 0.04 16.97
C THR A 78 7.87 1.44 17.50
N TYR A 79 9.14 1.81 17.57
CA TYR A 79 9.56 3.18 17.78
C TYR A 79 10.43 3.61 16.62
N ILE A 80 10.17 4.81 16.07
CA ILE A 80 10.95 5.37 14.97
C ILE A 80 11.37 6.78 15.37
N SER A 81 12.66 7.06 15.28
CA SER A 81 13.22 8.41 15.37
C SER A 81 13.84 8.77 14.03
N THR A 82 13.43 9.89 13.45
CA THR A 82 13.94 10.39 12.17
C THR A 82 14.47 11.79 12.31
N GLN A 83 15.53 12.10 11.56
CA GLN A 83 16.03 13.45 11.36
C GLN A 83 16.19 13.66 9.87
N THR A 84 15.46 14.60 9.32
CA THR A 84 15.51 14.98 7.90
C THR A 84 15.97 16.42 7.79
N SER A 85 16.92 16.67 6.91
CA SER A 85 17.38 18.01 6.56
C SER A 85 17.11 18.24 5.09
N SER A 86 16.42 19.31 4.75
CA SER A 86 16.10 19.68 3.37
C SER A 86 16.57 21.08 3.07
N TYR A 87 17.21 21.26 1.92
CA TYR A 87 17.63 22.53 1.37
C TYR A 87 17.24 22.60 -0.09
N TYR A 88 16.71 23.72 -0.49
CA TYR A 88 16.29 23.98 -1.85
C TYR A 88 16.64 25.43 -2.23
N ASP A 89 17.19 25.66 -3.40
CA ASP A 89 17.56 26.99 -3.90
C ASP A 89 17.39 27.09 -5.41
N GLU A 90 16.52 27.99 -5.83
CA GLU A 90 16.35 28.46 -7.21
C GLU A 90 16.42 30.00 -7.27
N GLY A 91 17.40 30.58 -6.57
CA GLY A 91 17.55 32.03 -6.43
C GLY A 91 16.93 32.61 -5.15
N ALA A 92 16.14 31.80 -4.42
CA ALA A 92 15.64 32.11 -3.09
C ALA A 92 15.78 30.83 -2.23
N PRO A 93 16.82 30.74 -1.38
CA PRO A 93 17.07 29.55 -0.60
C PRO A 93 15.96 29.29 0.40
N TYR A 94 15.61 28.00 0.57
CA TYR A 94 14.63 27.51 1.52
C TYR A 94 15.18 26.29 2.24
N LYS A 95 15.25 26.34 3.56
CA LYS A 95 15.87 25.29 4.38
C LYS A 95 15.02 24.96 5.57
N TYR A 96 14.78 23.67 5.80
CA TYR A 96 14.18 23.20 7.03
C TYR A 96 14.75 21.85 7.49
N ASN A 97 14.64 21.60 8.78
CA ASN A 97 14.93 20.32 9.39
C ASN A 97 13.66 19.77 10.03
N VAL A 98 13.52 18.46 10.04
CA VAL A 98 12.41 17.76 10.70
C VAL A 98 12.97 16.73 11.68
N ASP A 99 12.65 16.90 12.96
CA ASP A 99 12.89 15.88 13.99
C ASP A 99 11.57 15.13 14.22
N GLY A 100 11.51 13.89 13.74
CA GLY A 100 10.35 13.03 13.81
C GLY A 100 10.49 11.94 14.88
N LYS A 101 9.42 11.71 15.66
CA LYS A 101 9.32 10.59 16.59
C LYS A 101 7.97 9.91 16.39
N THR A 102 8.00 8.60 16.17
CA THR A 102 6.78 7.79 16.04
C THR A 102 6.86 6.63 17.01
N ALA A 103 5.81 6.42 17.79
CA ALA A 103 5.61 5.21 18.58
C ALA A 103 4.31 4.54 18.13
N SER A 104 4.34 3.25 17.90
CA SER A 104 3.15 2.49 17.51
C SER A 104 3.06 1.16 18.23
N LEU A 105 1.83 0.74 18.50
CA LEU A 105 1.49 -0.56 19.05
C LEU A 105 0.34 -1.14 18.22
N LEU A 106 0.59 -2.27 17.59
CA LEU A 106 -0.41 -3.10 16.93
C LEU A 106 -0.64 -4.32 17.80
N THR A 107 -1.88 -4.61 18.15
CA THR A 107 -2.27 -5.85 18.84
C THR A 107 -3.41 -6.50 18.10
N GLU A 108 -3.37 -7.82 18.01
CA GLU A 108 -4.39 -8.63 17.36
C GLU A 108 -4.67 -9.86 18.18
N VAL A 109 -5.94 -10.18 18.34
CA VAL A 109 -6.40 -11.42 18.97
C VAL A 109 -7.40 -12.08 18.05
N ILE A 110 -7.14 -13.33 17.65
CA ILE A 110 -8.00 -14.10 16.74
C ILE A 110 -8.36 -15.41 17.43
N TYR A 111 -9.64 -15.68 17.50
CA TYR A 111 -10.20 -16.96 17.87
C TYR A 111 -10.74 -17.66 16.63
N GLU A 112 -10.35 -18.93 16.43
CA GLU A 112 -10.84 -19.77 15.35
C GLU A 112 -11.49 -21.04 15.92
N ASN A 113 -12.66 -21.41 15.37
CA ASN A 113 -13.35 -22.66 15.69
C ASN A 113 -13.72 -23.42 14.41
N ARG A 114 -13.17 -24.62 14.24
CA ARG A 114 -13.39 -25.51 13.11
C ARG A 114 -14.61 -26.38 13.37
N LEU A 115 -15.75 -25.89 12.93
CA LEU A 115 -17.03 -26.62 12.96
C LEU A 115 -17.15 -27.43 11.66
N LYS A 116 -17.95 -28.51 11.70
CA LYS A 116 -18.40 -29.15 10.46
C LYS A 116 -19.72 -28.50 10.07
N PRO A 117 -19.90 -27.88 8.90
CA PRO A 117 -19.07 -27.90 7.67
C PRO A 117 -18.24 -26.61 7.44
N PHE A 118 -18.08 -25.73 8.40
CA PHE A 118 -17.37 -24.47 8.23
C PHE A 118 -16.41 -24.16 9.37
N THR A 119 -15.51 -23.24 9.14
CA THR A 119 -14.66 -22.62 10.17
C THR A 119 -15.21 -21.23 10.47
N PHE A 120 -15.46 -20.96 11.74
CA PHE A 120 -15.79 -19.63 12.26
C PHE A 120 -14.53 -18.99 12.84
N SER A 121 -14.26 -17.73 12.46
CA SER A 121 -13.18 -16.92 12.99
C SER A 121 -13.73 -15.59 13.46
N THR A 122 -13.27 -15.12 14.61
CA THR A 122 -13.58 -13.77 15.11
C THR A 122 -12.35 -13.17 15.76
N GLY A 123 -12.26 -11.86 15.78
CA GLY A 123 -11.08 -11.23 16.37
C GLY A 123 -11.24 -9.74 16.59
N LEU A 124 -10.25 -9.23 17.32
CA LEU A 124 -10.06 -7.82 17.61
C LEU A 124 -8.65 -7.42 17.18
N ASN A 125 -8.55 -6.28 16.51
CA ASN A 125 -7.27 -5.67 16.16
C ASN A 125 -7.28 -4.22 16.68
N ASN A 126 -6.25 -3.84 17.43
CA ASN A 126 -6.04 -2.46 17.85
C ASN A 126 -4.73 -1.94 17.25
N SER A 127 -4.79 -0.78 16.63
CA SER A 127 -3.63 -0.07 16.10
C SER A 127 -3.57 1.32 16.69
N TYR A 128 -2.61 1.51 17.60
CA TYR A 128 -2.31 2.81 18.20
C TYR A 128 -1.04 3.38 17.57
N LYS A 129 -1.07 4.68 17.25
CA LYS A 129 0.09 5.38 16.68
C LYS A 129 0.15 6.82 17.21
N TYR A 130 1.30 7.16 17.80
CA TYR A 130 1.65 8.51 18.20
C TYR A 130 2.78 9.04 17.32
N ILE A 131 2.63 10.25 16.79
CA ILE A 131 3.64 10.92 15.97
C ILE A 131 3.85 12.33 16.50
N LYS A 132 5.13 12.72 16.58
CA LYS A 132 5.55 14.07 16.87
C LYS A 132 6.58 14.48 15.82
N ASN A 133 6.29 15.52 15.05
CA ASN A 133 7.22 16.13 14.11
C ASN A 133 7.47 17.58 14.54
N ASN A 134 8.75 17.91 14.67
CA ASN A 134 9.21 19.26 14.97
C ASN A 134 9.94 19.81 13.75
N TYR A 135 9.34 20.78 13.08
CA TYR A 135 9.90 21.48 11.93
C TYR A 135 10.65 22.70 12.43
N LEU A 136 11.87 22.91 11.94
CA LEU A 136 12.79 23.97 12.30
C LEU A 136 13.40 24.60 11.06
N GLY A 137 13.42 25.91 10.99
CA GLY A 137 13.94 26.68 9.87
C GLY A 137 12.84 27.46 9.16
N ASP A 138 12.86 27.53 7.84
CA ASP A 138 11.87 28.28 7.06
C ASP A 138 10.46 27.68 7.13
N ALA A 139 10.36 26.34 7.36
CA ALA A 139 9.16 25.72 7.88
C ALA A 139 9.30 25.52 9.39
N SER A 140 8.53 26.21 10.20
CA SER A 140 8.56 26.09 11.67
C SER A 140 7.20 25.69 12.20
N SER A 141 7.08 24.49 12.73
CA SER A 141 5.85 23.97 13.31
C SER A 141 6.11 22.75 14.20
N LEU A 142 5.24 22.53 15.17
CA LEU A 142 5.22 21.34 16.00
C LEU A 142 3.91 20.58 15.83
N THR A 143 3.95 19.48 15.11
CA THR A 143 2.79 18.64 14.88
C THR A 143 2.79 17.44 15.83
N LYS A 144 1.68 17.23 16.52
CA LYS A 144 1.44 16.07 17.40
C LYS A 144 0.17 15.37 16.94
N THR A 145 0.28 14.07 16.69
CA THR A 145 -0.82 13.25 16.20
C THR A 145 -0.97 11.99 17.04
N ASN A 146 -2.20 11.70 17.46
CA ASN A 146 -2.59 10.42 18.00
C ASN A 146 -3.61 9.78 17.06
N ASN A 147 -3.41 8.53 16.73
CA ASN A 147 -4.35 7.73 15.94
C ASN A 147 -4.56 6.40 16.66
N ASN A 148 -5.79 6.09 16.99
CA ASN A 148 -6.19 4.81 17.54
C ASN A 148 -7.32 4.23 16.70
N ARG A 149 -7.13 3.00 16.21
CA ARG A 149 -8.12 2.24 15.45
C ARG A 149 -8.37 0.93 16.17
N LEU A 150 -9.61 0.71 16.59
CA LEU A 150 -10.09 -0.56 17.08
C LEU A 150 -10.93 -1.21 15.96
N TYR A 151 -10.60 -2.44 15.57
CA TYR A 151 -11.30 -3.22 14.56
C TYR A 151 -11.78 -4.53 15.14
N ALA A 152 -13.06 -4.83 15.01
CA ALA A 152 -13.65 -6.11 15.36
C ALA A 152 -14.20 -6.78 14.09
N PHE A 153 -14.05 -8.10 13.98
CA PHE A 153 -14.54 -8.85 12.82
C PHE A 153 -15.07 -10.23 13.19
N ALA A 154 -15.90 -10.75 12.30
CA ALA A 154 -16.34 -12.14 12.27
C ALA A 154 -16.32 -12.65 10.81
N GLU A 155 -15.92 -13.90 10.64
CA GLU A 155 -15.80 -14.56 9.33
C GLU A 155 -16.20 -16.02 9.43
N ILE A 156 -16.86 -16.51 8.39
CA ILE A 156 -17.08 -17.92 8.14
C ILE A 156 -16.44 -18.32 6.83
N LYS A 157 -15.73 -19.44 6.81
CA LYS A 157 -15.17 -20.05 5.60
C LYS A 157 -15.50 -21.53 5.54
N GLY A 158 -15.83 -22.03 4.38
CA GLY A 158 -16.20 -23.43 4.21
C GLY A 158 -16.08 -23.91 2.77
N MET A 159 -16.29 -25.21 2.63
CA MET A 159 -16.28 -25.89 1.35
C MET A 159 -17.52 -26.76 1.25
N LEU A 160 -18.31 -26.57 0.19
CA LEU A 160 -19.44 -27.38 -0.23
C LEU A 160 -19.19 -27.74 -1.69
N GLN A 161 -18.45 -28.81 -1.96
CA GLN A 161 -18.03 -29.16 -3.32
C GLN A 161 -19.19 -29.08 -4.31
N PRO A 162 -18.97 -28.39 -5.46
CA PRO A 162 -17.73 -27.82 -5.99
C PRO A 162 -17.46 -26.35 -5.55
N PHE A 163 -18.17 -25.85 -4.54
CA PHE A 163 -18.06 -24.48 -4.06
C PHE A 163 -17.15 -24.38 -2.82
N SER A 164 -16.35 -23.34 -2.76
CA SER A 164 -15.74 -22.85 -1.52
C SER A 164 -16.11 -21.38 -1.31
N TYR A 165 -16.28 -21.00 -0.06
CA TYR A 165 -16.74 -19.66 0.29
C TYR A 165 -16.02 -19.11 1.53
N THR A 166 -15.91 -17.80 1.54
CA THR A 166 -15.53 -16.99 2.71
C THR A 166 -16.48 -15.81 2.77
N LEU A 167 -17.17 -15.65 3.89
CA LEU A 167 -18.06 -14.52 4.14
C LEU A 167 -17.64 -13.89 5.46
N GLY A 168 -17.38 -12.61 5.47
CA GLY A 168 -16.92 -11.91 6.64
C GLY A 168 -17.45 -10.48 6.71
N THR A 169 -17.48 -9.96 7.91
CA THR A 169 -17.76 -8.57 8.18
C THR A 169 -16.97 -8.08 9.37
N GLY A 170 -16.73 -6.79 9.42
CA GLY A 170 -16.07 -6.14 10.54
C GLY A 170 -16.45 -4.67 10.62
N ALA A 171 -16.18 -4.07 11.77
CA ALA A 171 -16.33 -2.65 11.98
C ALA A 171 -15.11 -2.07 12.68
N SER A 172 -14.71 -0.86 12.29
CA SER A 172 -13.66 -0.14 12.98
C SER A 172 -14.22 1.13 13.63
N TYR A 173 -13.72 1.42 14.81
CA TYR A 173 -13.79 2.74 15.41
C TYR A 173 -12.41 3.39 15.35
N ILE A 174 -12.34 4.57 14.74
CA ILE A 174 -11.10 5.32 14.55
C ILE A 174 -11.23 6.62 15.31
N HIS A 175 -10.32 6.82 16.27
CA HIS A 175 -10.14 8.06 16.99
C HIS A 175 -8.81 8.69 16.59
N TYR A 176 -8.88 9.90 16.04
CA TYR A 176 -7.73 10.62 15.52
C TYR A 176 -7.70 12.03 16.12
N THR A 177 -6.53 12.47 16.61
CA THR A 177 -6.31 13.84 17.07
C THR A 177 -5.04 14.41 16.44
N GLN A 178 -5.10 15.64 15.97
CA GLN A 178 -3.96 16.38 15.44
C GLN A 178 -4.06 17.85 15.87
N ASN A 179 -3.01 18.37 16.51
CA ASN A 179 -2.90 19.78 16.90
C ASN A 179 -4.17 20.36 17.58
N GLY A 180 -4.86 19.54 18.40
CA GLY A 180 -6.08 19.94 19.09
C GLY A 180 -7.38 19.61 18.35
N HIS A 181 -7.35 19.31 17.07
CA HIS A 181 -8.51 18.82 16.33
C HIS A 181 -8.77 17.34 16.66
N ARG A 182 -10.04 16.94 16.76
CA ARG A 182 -10.47 15.58 17.07
C ARG A 182 -11.43 15.08 16.02
N TYR A 183 -11.19 13.87 15.58
CA TYR A 183 -12.00 13.18 14.56
C TYR A 183 -12.36 11.79 15.06
N ASN A 184 -13.60 11.39 14.86
CA ASN A 184 -14.09 10.06 15.19
C ASN A 184 -14.84 9.51 13.99
N PHE A 185 -14.49 8.29 13.57
CA PHE A 185 -15.10 7.64 12.42
C PHE A 185 -15.49 6.21 12.78
N TRP A 186 -16.68 5.82 12.34
CA TRP A 186 -17.08 4.43 12.25
C TRP A 186 -16.99 3.96 10.80
N THR A 187 -16.43 2.79 10.60
CA THR A 187 -16.23 2.21 9.27
C THR A 187 -16.69 0.76 9.29
N PHE A 188 -17.19 0.28 8.15
CA PHE A 188 -17.75 -1.06 8.00
C PHE A 188 -17.03 -1.81 6.88
N HIS A 189 -16.68 -3.10 7.09
CA HIS A 189 -15.79 -3.85 6.22
C HIS A 189 -16.37 -5.22 5.85
N PRO A 190 -17.45 -5.30 5.06
CA PRO A 190 -17.95 -6.56 4.56
C PRO A 190 -17.01 -7.13 3.50
N LYS A 191 -16.88 -8.45 3.48
CA LYS A 191 -16.12 -9.16 2.44
C LYS A 191 -16.79 -10.48 2.10
N ALA A 192 -16.70 -10.87 0.84
CA ALA A 192 -17.17 -12.15 0.34
C ALA A 192 -16.19 -12.71 -0.69
N SER A 193 -15.93 -14.00 -0.65
CA SER A 193 -15.21 -14.72 -1.70
C SER A 193 -15.94 -16.02 -1.98
N LEU A 194 -16.30 -16.23 -3.25
CA LEU A 194 -16.94 -17.45 -3.73
C LEU A 194 -16.05 -18.03 -4.83
N THR A 195 -15.71 -19.31 -4.71
CA THR A 195 -14.95 -20.02 -5.75
C THR A 195 -15.77 -21.25 -6.17
N TYR A 196 -15.97 -21.39 -7.47
CA TYR A 196 -16.60 -22.54 -8.10
C TYR A 196 -15.54 -23.31 -8.91
N GLN A 197 -15.30 -24.57 -8.51
CA GLN A 197 -14.40 -25.46 -9.21
C GLN A 197 -15.16 -26.10 -10.40
N ILE A 198 -14.93 -25.60 -11.62
CA ILE A 198 -15.60 -26.05 -12.83
C ILE A 198 -15.02 -27.43 -13.24
N SER A 199 -13.71 -27.58 -13.14
CA SER A 199 -12.99 -28.84 -13.39
C SER A 199 -11.68 -28.83 -12.60
N ASN A 200 -10.92 -29.93 -12.65
CA ASN A 200 -9.59 -29.99 -12.01
C ASN A 200 -8.63 -28.89 -12.47
N SER A 201 -8.83 -28.35 -13.65
CA SER A 201 -7.97 -27.33 -14.26
C SER A 201 -8.59 -25.94 -14.29
N MET A 202 -9.91 -25.81 -14.07
CA MET A 202 -10.64 -24.55 -14.28
C MET A 202 -11.45 -24.16 -13.08
N GLN A 203 -11.30 -22.91 -12.65
CA GLN A 203 -12.08 -22.32 -11.54
C GLN A 203 -12.58 -20.93 -11.89
N LEU A 204 -13.74 -20.60 -11.36
CA LEU A 204 -14.33 -19.27 -11.33
C LEU A 204 -14.29 -18.74 -9.90
N ARG A 205 -13.77 -17.54 -9.69
CA ARG A 205 -13.74 -16.88 -8.38
C ARG A 205 -14.34 -15.49 -8.47
N TYR A 206 -15.26 -15.21 -7.57
CA TYR A 206 -15.76 -13.86 -7.33
C TYR A 206 -15.31 -13.40 -5.95
N THR A 207 -14.80 -12.17 -5.85
CA THR A 207 -14.51 -11.52 -4.58
C THR A 207 -15.17 -10.15 -4.51
N TYR A 208 -15.69 -9.85 -3.34
CA TYR A 208 -16.21 -8.55 -2.96
C TYR A 208 -15.56 -8.13 -1.65
N GLN A 209 -15.13 -6.89 -1.57
CA GLN A 209 -14.71 -6.29 -0.31
C GLN A 209 -15.04 -4.80 -0.28
N MET A 210 -15.37 -4.32 0.91
CA MET A 210 -15.48 -2.91 1.21
C MET A 210 -14.49 -2.57 2.30
N GLN A 211 -13.73 -1.50 2.10
CA GLN A 211 -12.76 -1.02 3.08
C GLN A 211 -12.70 0.50 3.06
N ASP A 212 -12.53 1.05 4.23
CA ASP A 212 -12.32 2.49 4.38
C ASP A 212 -10.82 2.78 4.46
N LYS A 213 -10.41 3.84 3.81
CA LYS A 213 -9.04 4.33 3.84
C LYS A 213 -8.99 5.66 4.57
N VAL A 214 -8.23 5.71 5.65
CA VAL A 214 -7.89 6.95 6.32
C VAL A 214 -6.66 7.54 5.66
N SER A 215 -6.68 8.84 5.43
CA SER A 215 -5.55 9.57 4.84
C SER A 215 -4.26 9.36 5.62
N ARG A 216 -3.14 9.33 4.91
CA ARG A 216 -1.82 9.29 5.54
C ARG A 216 -1.61 10.57 6.35
N ILE A 217 -0.94 10.46 7.48
CA ILE A 217 -0.67 11.59 8.39
C ILE A 217 0.06 12.74 7.68
N ALA A 218 0.95 12.43 6.75
CA ALA A 218 1.62 13.45 5.94
C ALA A 218 0.63 14.30 5.10
N MET A 219 -0.51 13.71 4.71
CA MET A 219 -1.56 14.41 3.95
C MET A 219 -2.53 15.20 4.84
N THR A 220 -2.46 15.02 6.15
CA THR A 220 -3.30 15.72 7.13
C THR A 220 -2.51 16.75 7.94
N SER A 221 -1.21 16.91 7.70
CA SER A 221 -0.38 17.93 8.35
C SER A 221 -0.67 19.30 7.78
N ASP A 222 -0.99 20.27 8.64
CA ASP A 222 -1.22 21.67 8.30
C ASP A 222 0.06 22.49 8.03
N VAL A 223 1.22 21.81 8.02
CA VAL A 223 2.51 22.46 7.76
C VAL A 223 2.66 22.70 6.27
N MET A 224 2.84 23.96 5.89
CA MET A 224 3.15 24.33 4.52
C MET A 224 4.66 24.24 4.29
N VAL A 225 5.05 23.48 3.27
CA VAL A 225 6.44 23.25 2.89
C VAL A 225 6.64 23.56 1.42
N ARG A 226 7.69 24.33 1.10
CA ARG A 226 8.06 24.62 -0.28
C ARG A 226 8.75 23.42 -0.92
N THR A 227 8.24 22.97 -2.07
CA THR A 227 8.78 21.84 -2.82
C THR A 227 9.68 22.28 -3.98
N ASN A 228 9.36 23.43 -4.57
CA ASN A 228 10.16 24.07 -5.62
C ASN A 228 9.84 25.58 -5.69
N SER A 229 10.43 26.34 -6.62
CA SER A 229 10.20 27.79 -6.74
C SER A 229 8.75 28.18 -7.01
N MET A 230 7.97 27.27 -7.60
CA MET A 230 6.60 27.49 -8.05
C MET A 230 5.55 26.77 -7.21
N GLU A 231 5.96 25.84 -6.32
CA GLU A 231 5.03 24.93 -5.67
C GLU A 231 5.27 24.81 -4.16
N TRP A 232 4.18 24.91 -3.44
CA TRP A 232 4.07 24.62 -2.01
C TRP A 232 3.20 23.39 -1.79
N THR A 233 3.50 22.61 -0.79
CA THR A 233 2.68 21.49 -0.34
C THR A 233 2.16 21.77 1.06
N VAL A 234 0.86 21.61 1.26
CA VAL A 234 0.22 21.66 2.56
C VAL A 234 -0.73 20.47 2.69
N GLY A 235 -0.73 19.81 3.83
CA GLY A 235 -1.73 18.77 4.11
C GLY A 235 -3.06 19.38 4.52
N ASN A 236 -4.10 18.56 4.53
CA ASN A 236 -5.46 18.96 4.91
C ASN A 236 -5.92 18.11 6.10
N PRO A 237 -6.01 18.70 7.32
CA PRO A 237 -6.46 17.96 8.50
C PRO A 237 -7.93 17.55 8.43
N ASP A 238 -8.76 18.18 7.60
CA ASP A 238 -10.19 17.92 7.48
C ASP A 238 -10.55 16.75 6.55
N LEU A 239 -9.53 16.04 6.03
CA LEU A 239 -9.72 14.87 5.20
C LEU A 239 -10.50 13.78 5.93
N LYS A 240 -11.61 13.36 5.34
CA LYS A 240 -12.47 12.27 5.81
C LYS A 240 -12.00 10.94 5.20
N PRO A 241 -12.29 9.80 5.84
CA PRO A 241 -12.03 8.50 5.23
C PRO A 241 -12.76 8.36 3.89
N SER A 242 -12.09 7.72 2.93
CA SER A 242 -12.70 7.27 1.69
C SER A 242 -13.27 5.86 1.87
N HIS A 243 -14.29 5.52 1.08
CA HIS A 243 -14.97 4.22 1.12
C HIS A 243 -14.74 3.50 -0.20
N ASP A 244 -13.89 2.47 -0.19
CA ASP A 244 -13.59 1.67 -1.36
C ASP A 244 -14.47 0.40 -1.38
N MET A 245 -15.24 0.20 -2.46
CA MET A 245 -15.94 -1.04 -2.76
C MET A 245 -15.31 -1.68 -3.99
N GLU A 246 -14.89 -2.92 -3.85
CA GLU A 246 -14.14 -3.64 -4.88
C GLU A 246 -14.84 -4.95 -5.23
N HIS A 247 -15.02 -5.19 -6.52
CA HIS A 247 -15.55 -6.41 -7.09
C HIS A 247 -14.53 -7.00 -8.07
N CYS A 248 -14.26 -8.27 -7.95
CA CYS A 248 -13.34 -8.96 -8.85
C CYS A 248 -13.94 -10.30 -9.26
N LEU A 249 -14.01 -10.55 -10.55
CA LEU A 249 -14.43 -11.83 -11.12
C LEU A 249 -13.25 -12.40 -11.92
N ARG A 250 -12.74 -13.57 -11.53
CA ARG A 250 -11.61 -14.23 -12.17
C ARG A 250 -11.97 -15.62 -12.64
N VAL A 251 -11.65 -15.89 -13.89
CA VAL A 251 -11.64 -17.24 -14.49
C VAL A 251 -10.19 -17.65 -14.62
N SER A 252 -9.80 -18.78 -14.03
CA SER A 252 -8.45 -19.32 -14.11
C SER A 252 -8.47 -20.70 -14.74
N TYR A 253 -7.48 -20.97 -15.61
CA TYR A 253 -7.25 -22.26 -16.20
C TYR A 253 -5.77 -22.64 -16.06
N ASN A 254 -5.51 -23.77 -15.38
CA ASN A 254 -4.18 -24.21 -15.02
C ASN A 254 -3.98 -25.68 -15.40
N THR A 255 -2.91 -25.92 -16.13
CA THR A 255 -2.42 -27.28 -16.47
C THR A 255 -0.94 -27.40 -16.04
N SER A 256 -0.31 -28.54 -16.28
CA SER A 256 1.13 -28.73 -16.04
C SER A 256 2.02 -27.77 -16.84
N ARG A 257 1.55 -27.26 -17.99
CA ARG A 257 2.32 -26.37 -18.87
C ARG A 257 1.78 -24.97 -18.99
N LEU A 258 0.48 -24.76 -18.79
CA LEU A 258 -0.19 -23.48 -18.99
C LEU A 258 -0.83 -23.02 -17.68
N GLN A 259 -0.52 -21.81 -17.26
CA GLN A 259 -1.22 -21.08 -16.22
C GLN A 259 -1.81 -19.82 -16.86
N THR A 260 -3.11 -19.64 -16.78
CA THR A 260 -3.75 -18.46 -17.35
C THR A 260 -4.98 -18.05 -16.55
N PHE A 261 -5.26 -16.77 -16.56
CA PHE A 261 -6.52 -16.23 -16.05
C PHE A 261 -6.92 -14.96 -16.78
N VAL A 262 -8.22 -14.70 -16.74
CA VAL A 262 -8.82 -13.42 -17.10
C VAL A 262 -9.59 -12.91 -15.89
N GLU A 263 -9.42 -11.65 -15.60
CA GLU A 263 -10.03 -10.97 -14.46
C GLU A 263 -10.74 -9.71 -14.92
N GLY A 264 -11.98 -9.55 -14.49
CA GLY A 264 -12.71 -8.29 -14.54
C GLY A 264 -12.76 -7.68 -13.15
N TYR A 265 -12.34 -6.44 -13.01
CA TYR A 265 -12.31 -5.71 -11.76
C TYR A 265 -13.12 -4.42 -11.88
N TYR A 266 -13.97 -4.17 -10.88
CA TYR A 266 -14.67 -2.91 -10.71
C TYR A 266 -14.42 -2.38 -9.30
N LYS A 267 -14.02 -1.13 -9.23
CA LYS A 267 -13.87 -0.41 -7.98
C LYS A 267 -14.66 0.87 -8.02
N GLN A 268 -15.41 1.11 -6.94
CA GLN A 268 -16.03 2.39 -6.64
C GLN A 268 -15.39 2.94 -5.36
N CYS A 269 -14.91 4.16 -5.41
CA CYS A 269 -14.37 4.85 -4.25
C CYS A 269 -15.19 6.11 -3.98
N LEU A 270 -15.94 6.12 -2.89
CA LEU A 270 -16.71 7.29 -2.44
C LEU A 270 -15.84 8.19 -1.55
N LYS A 271 -15.98 9.50 -1.72
CA LYS A 271 -15.18 10.53 -1.02
C LYS A 271 -13.67 10.29 -1.11
N PRO A 272 -13.13 9.98 -2.30
CA PRO A 272 -11.70 9.77 -2.46
C PRO A 272 -10.94 11.03 -2.09
N ASN A 273 -9.73 10.85 -1.55
CA ASN A 273 -8.78 11.95 -1.40
C ASN A 273 -8.05 12.13 -2.71
N MET A 274 -8.22 13.27 -3.34
CA MET A 274 -7.60 13.60 -4.63
C MET A 274 -6.71 14.83 -4.52
N ALA A 275 -5.70 14.88 -5.37
CA ALA A 275 -4.84 16.03 -5.56
C ALA A 275 -5.68 17.25 -5.95
N HIS A 276 -5.39 18.37 -5.34
CA HIS A 276 -5.98 19.66 -5.63
C HIS A 276 -4.88 20.73 -5.67
N TYR A 277 -4.93 21.57 -6.70
CA TYR A 277 -3.98 22.65 -6.91
C TYR A 277 -4.70 23.98 -6.88
N GLU A 278 -4.24 24.88 -6.02
CA GLU A 278 -4.65 26.27 -6.01
C GLU A 278 -3.55 27.13 -6.62
N ARG A 279 -3.92 28.05 -7.52
CA ARG A 279 -2.99 29.04 -8.07
C ARG A 279 -3.10 30.31 -7.26
N THR A 280 -1.97 30.79 -6.73
CA THR A 280 -1.89 32.07 -6.02
C THR A 280 -1.79 33.23 -6.99
N ASP A 281 -2.04 34.47 -6.51
CA ASP A 281 -1.89 35.69 -7.29
C ASP A 281 -0.47 35.90 -7.82
N ASP A 282 0.55 35.38 -7.12
CA ASP A 282 1.96 35.41 -7.51
C ASP A 282 2.35 34.31 -8.50
N ASN A 283 1.37 33.63 -9.11
CA ASN A 283 1.57 32.49 -10.03
C ASN A 283 2.31 31.30 -9.43
N GLN A 284 2.23 31.09 -8.13
CA GLN A 284 2.66 29.88 -7.46
C GLN A 284 1.50 28.88 -7.33
N PHE A 285 1.81 27.64 -7.07
CA PHE A 285 0.82 26.59 -6.87
C PHE A 285 0.89 26.07 -5.44
N ILE A 286 -0.26 25.88 -4.81
CA ILE A 286 -0.39 25.20 -3.55
C ILE A 286 -1.00 23.83 -3.84
N TYR A 287 -0.23 22.79 -3.63
CA TYR A 287 -0.70 21.42 -3.67
C TYR A 287 -1.28 21.00 -2.32
N THR A 288 -2.48 20.46 -2.34
CA THR A 288 -3.12 19.81 -1.20
C THR A 288 -3.92 18.59 -1.65
N GLN A 289 -4.55 17.91 -0.72
CA GLN A 289 -5.56 16.88 -1.02
C GLN A 289 -6.90 17.29 -0.44
N ILE A 290 -7.96 17.01 -1.17
CA ILE A 290 -9.34 17.23 -0.73
C ILE A 290 -10.17 15.97 -1.00
N ASN A 291 -11.24 15.79 -0.22
CA ASN A 291 -12.23 14.76 -0.59
C ASN A 291 -13.02 15.24 -1.80
N GLN A 292 -13.11 14.41 -2.82
CA GLN A 292 -13.94 14.62 -4.00
C GLN A 292 -15.17 13.68 -3.94
N LYS A 293 -16.01 13.68 -4.98
CA LYS A 293 -17.25 12.90 -4.98
C LYS A 293 -16.97 11.41 -5.06
N GLU A 294 -16.29 10.98 -6.13
CA GLU A 294 -16.18 9.57 -6.46
C GLU A 294 -15.05 9.27 -7.46
N ILE A 295 -14.47 8.09 -7.37
CA ILE A 295 -13.66 7.47 -8.41
C ILE A 295 -14.24 6.11 -8.74
N ASP A 296 -14.52 5.87 -10.04
CA ASP A 296 -14.84 4.56 -10.57
C ASP A 296 -13.69 4.03 -11.41
N VAL A 297 -13.38 2.75 -11.23
CA VAL A 297 -12.38 2.05 -12.01
C VAL A 297 -12.97 0.78 -12.59
N LEU A 298 -12.82 0.61 -13.90
CA LEU A 298 -13.07 -0.64 -14.62
C LEU A 298 -11.74 -1.13 -15.16
N ASP A 299 -11.41 -2.39 -14.88
CA ASP A 299 -10.19 -3.03 -15.38
C ASP A 299 -10.52 -4.43 -15.90
N VAL A 300 -9.99 -4.76 -17.06
CA VAL A 300 -9.99 -6.12 -17.59
C VAL A 300 -8.55 -6.52 -17.81
N TYR A 301 -8.10 -7.53 -17.09
CA TYR A 301 -6.73 -7.99 -17.04
C TYR A 301 -6.65 -9.47 -17.42
N ALA A 302 -5.68 -9.82 -18.27
CA ALA A 302 -5.38 -11.19 -18.65
C ALA A 302 -3.91 -11.50 -18.37
N TYR A 303 -3.65 -12.72 -17.96
CA TYR A 303 -2.31 -13.26 -17.74
C TYR A 303 -2.22 -14.65 -18.34
N ALA A 304 -1.10 -14.98 -18.99
CA ALA A 304 -0.77 -16.31 -19.40
C ALA A 304 0.73 -16.59 -19.21
N SER A 305 1.05 -17.77 -18.71
CA SER A 305 2.42 -18.29 -18.60
C SER A 305 2.46 -19.71 -19.17
N TYR A 306 3.39 -19.97 -20.06
CA TYR A 306 3.49 -21.24 -20.76
C TYR A 306 4.94 -21.77 -20.76
N TRP A 307 5.10 -23.05 -20.40
CA TRP A 307 6.34 -23.77 -20.54
C TRP A 307 6.53 -24.25 -21.99
N LEU A 308 7.31 -23.52 -22.76
CA LEU A 308 7.71 -23.96 -24.12
C LEU A 308 8.52 -25.27 -24.08
N LEU A 309 9.49 -25.31 -23.18
CA LEU A 309 10.25 -26.50 -22.80
C LEU A 309 10.07 -26.69 -21.29
N PRO A 310 9.44 -27.79 -20.82
CA PRO A 310 9.22 -28.02 -19.39
C PRO A 310 10.51 -27.86 -18.60
N GLU A 311 10.42 -27.11 -17.48
CA GLU A 311 11.51 -26.79 -16.55
C GLU A 311 12.72 -26.05 -17.17
N LYS A 312 12.71 -25.75 -18.48
CA LYS A 312 13.84 -25.14 -19.17
C LYS A 312 13.52 -23.78 -19.78
N LEU A 313 12.34 -23.61 -20.37
CA LEU A 313 12.01 -22.37 -21.06
C LEU A 313 10.55 -21.99 -20.82
N GLN A 314 10.34 -20.87 -20.17
CA GLN A 314 9.04 -20.32 -19.86
C GLN A 314 8.86 -18.95 -20.51
N ILE A 315 7.70 -18.73 -21.08
CA ILE A 315 7.25 -17.41 -21.51
C ILE A 315 6.04 -16.99 -20.66
N ALA A 316 5.93 -15.73 -20.34
CA ALA A 316 4.75 -15.19 -19.71
C ALA A 316 4.40 -13.83 -20.32
N ALA A 317 3.11 -13.57 -20.43
CA ALA A 317 2.59 -12.30 -20.87
C ALA A 317 1.38 -11.93 -20.06
N ASN A 318 1.20 -10.64 -19.86
CA ASN A 318 0.00 -10.08 -19.26
C ASN A 318 -0.37 -8.78 -19.97
N GLY A 319 -1.62 -8.39 -19.85
CA GLY A 319 -2.09 -7.12 -20.37
C GLY A 319 -3.53 -6.88 -20.02
N GLY A 320 -3.95 -5.65 -20.20
CA GLY A 320 -5.30 -5.25 -19.85
C GLY A 320 -5.66 -3.86 -20.33
N ILE A 321 -6.91 -3.52 -20.08
CA ILE A 321 -7.48 -2.21 -20.32
C ILE A 321 -8.03 -1.69 -19.00
N TYR A 322 -7.60 -0.52 -18.63
CA TYR A 322 -7.99 0.21 -17.45
C TYR A 322 -8.77 1.45 -17.86
N ARG A 323 -9.93 1.67 -17.28
CA ARG A 323 -10.73 2.88 -17.46
C ARG A 323 -11.10 3.47 -16.11
N CYS A 324 -10.69 4.72 -15.90
CA CYS A 324 -10.92 5.48 -14.68
C CYS A 324 -11.83 6.67 -14.94
N PHE A 325 -12.76 6.90 -14.04
CA PHE A 325 -13.63 8.07 -13.99
C PHE A 325 -13.37 8.78 -12.66
N ASN A 326 -12.97 10.05 -12.72
CA ASN A 326 -12.81 10.90 -11.55
C ASN A 326 -13.91 11.95 -11.54
N PHE A 327 -14.82 11.85 -10.59
CA PHE A 327 -15.92 12.79 -10.38
C PHE A 327 -15.53 13.75 -9.26
N GLY A 328 -15.03 14.93 -9.64
CA GLY A 328 -14.80 16.04 -8.73
C GLY A 328 -16.08 16.82 -8.46
N TYR A 329 -16.00 17.85 -7.62
CA TYR A 329 -17.13 18.79 -7.42
C TYR A 329 -17.36 19.64 -8.64
N ASP A 330 -16.29 20.05 -9.32
CA ASP A 330 -16.31 21.00 -10.44
C ASP A 330 -15.83 20.41 -11.77
N TYR A 331 -15.49 19.10 -11.78
CA TYR A 331 -14.99 18.43 -12.98
C TYR A 331 -15.42 16.96 -13.06
N THR A 332 -15.38 16.43 -14.26
CA THR A 332 -15.46 14.99 -14.53
C THR A 332 -14.40 14.63 -15.55
N HIS A 333 -13.46 13.79 -15.14
CA HIS A 333 -12.41 13.30 -16.01
C HIS A 333 -12.55 11.80 -16.23
N CYS A 334 -12.37 11.38 -17.47
CA CYS A 334 -12.34 9.97 -17.84
C CYS A 334 -11.05 9.69 -18.59
N TYR A 335 -10.40 8.59 -18.24
CA TYR A 335 -9.19 8.18 -18.90
C TYR A 335 -9.18 6.66 -19.13
N THR A 336 -8.84 6.26 -20.35
CA THR A 336 -8.65 4.86 -20.71
C THR A 336 -7.17 4.65 -21.02
N SER A 337 -6.57 3.68 -20.36
CA SER A 337 -5.20 3.24 -20.59
C SER A 337 -5.20 1.74 -20.85
N TRP A 338 -4.22 1.30 -21.60
CA TRP A 338 -3.93 -0.11 -21.77
C TRP A 338 -2.49 -0.37 -21.42
N PHE A 339 -2.22 -1.53 -20.88
CA PHE A 339 -0.90 -1.96 -20.46
C PHE A 339 -0.63 -3.37 -20.90
N TYR A 340 0.63 -3.68 -21.12
CA TYR A 340 1.09 -5.02 -21.34
C TYR A 340 2.49 -5.20 -20.77
N ALA A 341 2.80 -6.44 -20.42
CA ALA A 341 4.14 -6.86 -20.09
C ALA A 341 4.38 -8.27 -20.60
N SER A 342 5.62 -8.60 -20.92
CA SER A 342 6.02 -9.95 -21.29
C SER A 342 7.38 -10.29 -20.71
N SER A 343 7.60 -11.57 -20.45
CA SER A 343 8.88 -12.10 -20.00
C SER A 343 9.19 -13.44 -20.65
N ILE A 344 10.47 -13.70 -20.79
CA ILE A 344 11.02 -15.00 -21.18
C ILE A 344 12.06 -15.39 -20.13
N THR A 345 11.99 -16.61 -19.63
CA THR A 345 12.95 -17.15 -18.66
C THR A 345 13.49 -18.49 -19.13
N ALA A 346 14.81 -18.59 -19.23
CA ALA A 346 15.50 -19.82 -19.57
C ALA A 346 16.31 -20.34 -18.37
N TYR A 347 16.12 -21.61 -18.04
CA TYR A 347 16.83 -22.33 -16.98
C TYR A 347 17.81 -23.31 -17.63
N LEU A 348 19.09 -23.00 -17.57
CA LEU A 348 20.17 -23.71 -18.26
C LEU A 348 21.13 -24.32 -17.21
N GLY A 349 20.67 -25.33 -16.50
CA GLY A 349 21.41 -25.91 -15.38
C GLY A 349 21.57 -24.91 -14.23
N ASN A 350 22.80 -24.47 -13.98
CA ASN A 350 23.09 -23.47 -12.92
C ASN A 350 22.84 -22.02 -13.37
N PHE A 351 22.57 -21.78 -14.65
CA PHE A 351 22.29 -20.45 -15.17
C PHE A 351 20.78 -20.22 -15.32
N THR A 352 20.34 -19.00 -14.96
CA THR A 352 19.00 -18.50 -15.26
C THR A 352 19.14 -17.20 -16.03
N LEU A 353 18.53 -17.14 -17.20
CA LEU A 353 18.45 -15.94 -18.03
C LEU A 353 17.00 -15.47 -18.06
N GLN A 354 16.77 -14.19 -17.81
CA GLN A 354 15.45 -13.59 -17.84
C GLN A 354 15.44 -12.29 -18.63
N GLY A 355 14.55 -12.20 -19.60
CA GLY A 355 14.18 -10.96 -20.28
C GLY A 355 12.79 -10.53 -19.84
N TYR A 356 12.58 -9.23 -19.65
CA TYR A 356 11.29 -8.64 -19.31
C TYR A 356 11.13 -7.31 -20.01
N VAL A 357 9.91 -7.01 -20.47
CA VAL A 357 9.52 -5.71 -21.04
C VAL A 357 8.11 -5.36 -20.63
N ASP A 358 7.84 -4.08 -20.40
CA ASP A 358 6.50 -3.52 -20.25
C ASP A 358 6.39 -2.14 -20.92
N ASN A 359 5.15 -1.68 -21.17
CA ASN A 359 4.88 -0.38 -21.76
C ASN A 359 4.65 0.74 -20.73
N GLY A 360 4.93 0.46 -19.46
CA GLY A 360 4.60 1.35 -18.37
C GLY A 360 3.10 1.42 -18.07
N ASN A 361 2.75 2.31 -17.17
CA ASN A 361 1.37 2.52 -16.75
C ASN A 361 1.04 4.01 -16.75
N ARG A 362 -0.13 4.35 -17.28
CA ARG A 362 -0.68 5.71 -17.25
C ARG A 362 -1.94 5.71 -16.41
N PHE A 363 -2.08 6.67 -15.54
CA PHE A 363 -3.21 6.76 -14.61
C PHE A 363 -3.71 8.18 -14.47
N LEU A 364 -4.90 8.34 -13.93
CA LEU A 364 -5.54 9.60 -13.63
C LEU A 364 -5.66 9.73 -12.10
N GLU A 365 -5.19 10.86 -11.57
CA GLU A 365 -5.30 11.21 -10.16
C GLU A 365 -5.85 12.63 -10.03
N GLY A 366 -7.15 12.75 -9.70
CA GLY A 366 -7.81 14.03 -9.66
C GLY A 366 -7.75 14.75 -11.01
N GLU A 367 -7.13 15.91 -11.02
CA GLU A 367 -6.92 16.75 -12.21
C GLU A 367 -5.65 16.40 -12.99
N SER A 368 -4.83 15.47 -12.47
CA SER A 368 -3.51 15.17 -13.02
C SER A 368 -3.47 13.80 -13.71
N LYS A 369 -2.66 13.69 -14.77
CA LYS A 369 -2.29 12.41 -15.38
C LYS A 369 -0.89 12.04 -14.96
N GLY A 370 -0.75 10.83 -14.38
CA GLY A 370 0.54 10.26 -14.04
C GLY A 370 1.01 9.25 -15.10
N TYR A 371 2.31 9.05 -15.18
CA TYR A 371 2.95 8.10 -16.06
C TYR A 371 4.13 7.42 -15.34
N ASN A 372 4.07 6.11 -15.22
CA ASN A 372 5.21 5.28 -14.89
C ASN A 372 5.83 4.79 -16.18
N GLY A 373 7.08 5.13 -16.42
CA GLY A 373 7.77 4.85 -17.68
C GLY A 373 7.81 3.37 -18.06
N ALA A 374 7.93 3.09 -19.34
CA ALA A 374 8.18 1.75 -19.84
C ALA A 374 9.50 1.21 -19.26
N TYR A 375 9.52 -0.07 -18.95
CA TYR A 375 10.67 -0.72 -18.32
C TYR A 375 11.07 -1.97 -19.09
N SER A 376 12.38 -2.17 -19.25
CA SER A 376 12.93 -3.40 -19.79
C SER A 376 14.16 -3.82 -19.00
N VAL A 377 14.34 -5.12 -18.81
CA VAL A 377 15.48 -5.66 -18.10
C VAL A 377 15.93 -6.98 -18.70
N LEU A 378 17.24 -7.17 -18.76
CA LEU A 378 17.89 -8.47 -18.96
C LEU A 378 18.65 -8.82 -17.69
N LYS A 379 18.37 -10.00 -17.14
CA LYS A 379 19.00 -10.52 -15.93
C LYS A 379 19.62 -11.87 -16.21
N ALA A 380 20.88 -12.05 -15.83
CA ALA A 380 21.56 -13.33 -15.78
C ALA A 380 21.95 -13.64 -14.33
N SER A 381 21.67 -14.84 -13.88
CA SER A 381 22.06 -15.33 -12.56
C SER A 381 22.70 -16.69 -12.65
N TYR A 382 23.69 -16.93 -11.82
CA TYR A 382 24.38 -18.22 -11.71
C TYR A 382 24.33 -18.70 -10.27
N THR A 383 23.85 -19.92 -10.07
CA THR A 383 23.81 -20.55 -8.75
C THR A 383 25.04 -21.42 -8.58
N TRP A 384 25.95 -20.98 -7.73
CA TRP A 384 27.13 -21.77 -7.36
C TRP A 384 26.69 -22.90 -6.43
N ARG A 385 26.88 -24.14 -6.83
CA ARG A 385 26.72 -25.27 -5.91
C ARG A 385 28.00 -25.39 -5.08
N ASN A 386 27.85 -25.26 -3.76
CA ASN A 386 28.86 -25.74 -2.81
C ASN A 386 28.76 -27.25 -2.72
#